data_efbc56bc8c1ef223fad1aa58663f964e
#
_entry.id   efbc56bc8c1ef223fad1aa58663f964e
#
_cell.length_a   1.000
_cell.length_b   1.000
_cell.length_c   1.000
_cell.angle_alpha   90.00
_cell.angle_beta   90.00
_cell.angle_gamma   90.00
#
_symmetry.space_group_name_H-M   'P 1'
#
loop_
_entity.id
_entity.type
_entity.pdbx_description
1 polymer ?
#
loop_
_entity_poly.entity_id
_entity_poly.type
_entity_poly.pdbx_seq_one_letter_code
_entity_poly.pdbx_strand_id
1 'polypeptide(L)'
;SKKPQEESGSGILIHLDHPRTGTFVLTNNHVISGARNDQITLHLADGRIYRPTQTWTDPESDIALMMIDGTNLPVANLGNSDTAKVGRWVIAIGSPFGLNQTVTHGIISARDRGQVSLGGTIRIKEFLQTDAAINPGSSGGPLIDLAGDVIGINTAIASHSGSNSGVAFSIPINLVRRTLSQMLTTGTVSRGYLGMQLSQNFEPNDALRMGLTRLTGALVEKVYPETPAANAGLRVNDVILSVESVEIRNENHLINLISNLPIGQKIRMQVWRDRTTTTLEATIGDWSKAQSKLSQPIP
;
A
#
# COMPACT_ATOMS: atom_id res chain seq x y z
N SER A 1 -12.89 -4.62 -32.68
CA SER A 1 -12.53 -3.51 -31.79
C SER A 1 -13.24 -3.75 -30.47
N LYS A 2 -12.50 -4.06 -29.38
CA LYS A 2 -13.06 -4.06 -28.03
C LYS A 2 -13.53 -2.63 -27.76
N LYS A 3 -14.81 -2.46 -27.37
CA LYS A 3 -15.30 -1.19 -26.84
C LYS A 3 -14.42 -0.80 -25.64
N PRO A 4 -14.06 0.49 -25.48
CA PRO A 4 -13.39 0.94 -24.26
C PRO A 4 -14.27 0.53 -23.07
N GLN A 5 -13.70 -0.16 -22.11
CA GLN A 5 -14.40 -0.51 -20.89
C GLN A 5 -14.38 0.74 -20.01
N GLU A 6 -15.53 1.32 -19.76
CA GLU A 6 -15.66 2.42 -18.80
C GLU A 6 -15.50 1.82 -17.40
N GLU A 7 -14.45 2.24 -16.71
CA GLU A 7 -14.25 1.94 -15.30
C GLU A 7 -14.68 3.16 -14.48
N SER A 8 -15.36 2.92 -13.37
CA SER A 8 -15.80 3.97 -12.45
C SER A 8 -15.21 3.72 -11.06
N GLY A 9 -14.91 4.81 -10.37
CA GLY A 9 -14.40 4.78 -9.01
C GLY A 9 -14.75 6.05 -8.25
N SER A 10 -14.22 6.16 -7.06
CA SER A 10 -14.38 7.31 -6.20
C SER A 10 -13.07 8.08 -6.04
N GLY A 11 -13.14 9.29 -5.52
CA GLY A 11 -11.96 10.09 -5.21
C GLY A 11 -12.23 11.04 -4.06
N ILE A 12 -11.16 11.63 -3.55
CA ILE A 12 -11.16 12.53 -2.41
C ILE A 12 -10.54 13.85 -2.84
N LEU A 13 -11.28 14.95 -2.73
CA LEU A 13 -10.71 16.27 -2.92
C LEU A 13 -9.85 16.65 -1.72
N ILE A 14 -8.59 17.00 -1.98
CA ILE A 14 -7.64 17.46 -0.98
C ILE A 14 -6.96 18.75 -1.44
N HIS A 15 -6.48 19.54 -0.50
CA HIS A 15 -5.58 20.66 -0.77
C HIS A 15 -4.19 20.36 -0.24
N LEU A 16 -3.17 20.70 -1.02
CA LEU A 16 -1.79 20.59 -0.62
C LEU A 16 -1.11 21.95 -0.80
N ASP A 17 -0.33 22.36 0.19
CA ASP A 17 0.47 23.61 0.16
C ASP A 17 1.90 23.35 -0.26
N HIS A 18 2.41 22.14 -0.03
CA HIS A 18 3.79 21.75 -0.30
C HIS A 18 3.86 20.25 -0.66
N PRO A 19 4.75 19.84 -1.57
CA PRO A 19 5.70 20.60 -2.39
C PRO A 19 5.08 21.33 -3.58
N ARG A 20 3.79 21.13 -3.85
CA ARG A 20 2.99 21.85 -4.88
C ARG A 20 1.69 22.31 -4.27
N THR A 21 1.41 23.61 -4.43
CA THR A 21 0.14 24.20 -3.98
C THR A 21 -0.95 23.96 -5.00
N GLY A 22 -2.13 23.53 -4.55
CA GLY A 22 -3.29 23.35 -5.42
C GLY A 22 -4.35 22.40 -4.87
N THR A 23 -5.39 22.22 -5.67
CA THR A 23 -6.44 21.25 -5.40
C THR A 23 -6.18 19.96 -6.17
N PHE A 24 -6.29 18.85 -5.47
CA PHE A 24 -6.02 17.53 -6.02
C PHE A 24 -7.18 16.59 -5.75
N VAL A 25 -7.29 15.58 -6.60
CA VAL A 25 -8.14 14.40 -6.37
C VAL A 25 -7.22 13.22 -6.08
N LEU A 26 -7.38 12.65 -4.91
CA LEU A 26 -6.70 11.43 -4.45
C LEU A 26 -7.60 10.23 -4.73
N THR A 27 -7.08 9.17 -5.34
CA THR A 27 -7.80 7.94 -5.68
C THR A 27 -6.85 6.74 -5.73
N ASN A 28 -7.35 5.57 -6.12
CA ASN A 28 -6.49 4.41 -6.38
C ASN A 28 -5.89 4.44 -7.79
N ASN A 29 -4.69 3.89 -7.91
CA ASN A 29 -4.04 3.74 -9.20
C ASN A 29 -4.85 2.85 -10.15
N HIS A 30 -5.39 1.72 -9.69
CA HIS A 30 -6.15 0.81 -10.54
C HIS A 30 -7.40 1.47 -11.15
N VAL A 31 -8.01 2.46 -10.50
CA VAL A 31 -9.19 3.19 -11.01
C VAL A 31 -8.88 3.98 -12.28
N ILE A 32 -7.64 4.49 -12.41
CA ILE A 32 -7.24 5.33 -13.55
C ILE A 32 -6.15 4.72 -14.41
N SER A 33 -5.76 3.48 -14.12
CA SER A 33 -4.65 2.80 -14.79
C SER A 33 -4.91 2.66 -16.29
N GLY A 34 -3.93 3.08 -17.11
CA GLY A 34 -4.03 3.03 -18.57
C GLY A 34 -4.83 4.18 -19.21
N ALA A 35 -5.49 5.04 -18.43
CA ALA A 35 -6.21 6.20 -18.94
C ALA A 35 -5.28 7.42 -19.06
N ARG A 36 -5.43 8.19 -20.15
CA ARG A 36 -4.82 9.53 -20.27
C ARG A 36 -5.67 10.57 -19.57
N ASN A 37 -5.10 11.73 -19.23
CA ASN A 37 -5.82 12.82 -18.56
C ASN A 37 -7.10 13.26 -19.29
N ASP A 38 -7.08 13.25 -20.63
CA ASP A 38 -8.23 13.61 -21.47
C ASP A 38 -9.34 12.54 -21.48
N GLN A 39 -9.07 11.35 -20.98
CA GLN A 39 -10.03 10.24 -20.85
C GLN A 39 -10.64 10.13 -19.44
N ILE A 40 -10.11 10.89 -18.47
CA ILE A 40 -10.61 10.89 -17.10
C ILE A 40 -11.58 12.07 -16.92
N THR A 41 -12.76 11.77 -16.40
CA THR A 41 -13.76 12.78 -16.06
C THR A 41 -14.08 12.67 -14.57
N LEU A 42 -14.00 13.81 -13.88
CA LEU A 42 -14.22 13.90 -12.43
C LEU A 42 -15.57 14.62 -12.21
N HIS A 43 -16.51 13.91 -11.61
CA HIS A 43 -17.83 14.44 -11.26
C HIS A 43 -17.87 14.75 -9.77
N LEU A 44 -18.06 16.01 -9.40
CA LEU A 44 -18.23 16.43 -8.02
C LEU A 44 -19.67 16.27 -7.55
N ALA A 45 -19.85 16.19 -6.24
CA ALA A 45 -21.16 16.05 -5.62
C ALA A 45 -22.15 17.19 -5.93
N ASP A 46 -21.62 18.38 -6.21
CA ASP A 46 -22.40 19.56 -6.56
C ASP A 46 -22.66 19.71 -8.07
N GLY A 47 -22.31 18.68 -8.86
CA GLY A 47 -22.53 18.64 -10.30
C GLY A 47 -21.42 19.27 -11.14
N ARG A 48 -20.40 19.88 -10.53
CA ARG A 48 -19.25 20.39 -11.29
C ARG A 48 -18.44 19.24 -11.90
N ILE A 49 -17.88 19.49 -13.07
CA ILE A 49 -17.11 18.51 -13.84
C ILE A 49 -15.71 19.07 -14.08
N TYR A 50 -14.69 18.24 -13.81
CA TYR A 50 -13.29 18.58 -14.05
C TYR A 50 -12.60 17.49 -14.86
N ARG A 51 -11.46 17.85 -15.44
CA ARG A 51 -10.47 16.92 -15.97
C ARG A 51 -9.13 17.17 -15.29
N PRO A 52 -8.33 16.14 -15.05
CA PRO A 52 -7.00 16.33 -14.48
C PRO A 52 -6.10 17.07 -15.46
N THR A 53 -5.35 18.03 -14.93
CA THR A 53 -4.29 18.73 -15.68
C THR A 53 -2.98 17.94 -15.61
N GLN A 54 -2.72 17.28 -14.49
CA GLN A 54 -1.57 16.43 -14.28
C GLN A 54 -1.94 15.26 -13.38
N THR A 55 -1.31 14.09 -13.64
CA THR A 55 -1.54 12.85 -12.90
C THR A 55 -0.22 12.23 -12.47
N TRP A 56 -0.17 11.71 -11.25
CA TRP A 56 0.91 10.92 -10.70
C TRP A 56 0.35 9.60 -10.19
N THR A 57 1.06 8.52 -10.41
CA THR A 57 0.62 7.18 -10.02
C THR A 57 1.73 6.38 -9.36
N ASP A 58 1.35 5.55 -8.41
CA ASP A 58 2.18 4.53 -7.81
C ASP A 58 1.46 3.19 -7.78
N PRO A 59 1.71 2.31 -8.76
CA PRO A 59 1.05 1.00 -8.84
C PRO A 59 1.35 0.08 -7.66
N GLU A 60 2.51 0.22 -7.02
CA GLU A 60 2.93 -0.67 -5.94
C GLU A 60 2.20 -0.43 -4.63
N SER A 61 1.74 0.78 -4.35
CA SER A 61 0.87 1.10 -3.22
C SER A 61 -0.59 1.37 -3.63
N ASP A 62 -0.89 1.25 -4.92
CA ASP A 62 -2.22 1.51 -5.50
C ASP A 62 -2.74 2.93 -5.23
N ILE A 63 -1.87 3.92 -5.32
CA ILE A 63 -2.19 5.34 -5.08
C ILE A 63 -2.06 6.13 -6.38
N ALA A 64 -3.04 7.01 -6.62
CA ALA A 64 -2.99 8.00 -7.68
C ALA A 64 -3.42 9.37 -7.17
N LEU A 65 -2.77 10.40 -7.72
CA LEU A 65 -3.05 11.81 -7.43
C LEU A 65 -3.26 12.55 -8.74
N MET A 66 -4.32 13.33 -8.82
CA MET A 66 -4.67 14.12 -10.00
C MET A 66 -4.80 15.59 -9.60
N MET A 67 -4.11 16.48 -10.29
CA MET A 67 -4.27 17.94 -10.11
C MET A 67 -5.43 18.45 -10.96
N ILE A 68 -6.22 19.35 -10.41
CA ILE A 68 -7.33 20.01 -11.12
C ILE A 68 -7.26 21.53 -10.97
N ASP A 69 -7.76 22.24 -11.99
CA ASP A 69 -7.89 23.69 -11.98
C ASP A 69 -9.22 24.09 -11.31
N GLY A 70 -9.30 23.85 -9.98
CA GLY A 70 -10.50 24.17 -9.20
C GLY A 70 -10.15 25.09 -8.03
N THR A 71 -10.85 26.21 -7.93
CA THR A 71 -10.73 27.14 -6.79
C THR A 71 -11.94 27.03 -5.87
N ASN A 72 -11.71 27.23 -4.56
CA ASN A 72 -12.78 27.25 -3.54
C ASN A 72 -13.61 25.95 -3.52
N LEU A 73 -12.94 24.81 -3.68
CA LEU A 73 -13.55 23.50 -3.54
C LEU A 73 -13.55 23.05 -2.07
N PRO A 74 -14.62 22.40 -1.60
CA PRO A 74 -14.58 21.73 -0.30
C PRO A 74 -13.58 20.58 -0.36
N VAL A 75 -12.61 20.59 0.56
CA VAL A 75 -11.55 19.56 0.63
C VAL A 75 -11.62 18.80 1.94
N ALA A 76 -11.22 17.53 1.90
CA ALA A 76 -11.17 16.69 3.08
C ALA A 76 -9.88 16.91 3.87
N ASN A 77 -9.98 16.83 5.20
CA ASN A 77 -8.81 16.77 6.06
C ASN A 77 -8.22 15.37 6.06
N LEU A 78 -6.90 15.29 5.89
CA LEU A 78 -6.18 14.04 6.06
C LEU A 78 -5.85 13.86 7.55
N GLY A 79 -6.35 12.80 8.15
CA GLY A 79 -6.14 12.45 9.55
C GLY A 79 -4.81 11.72 9.81
N ASN A 80 -4.79 10.90 10.86
CA ASN A 80 -3.63 10.08 11.25
C ASN A 80 -4.05 8.62 11.39
N SER A 81 -3.63 7.76 10.47
CA SER A 81 -3.97 6.33 10.51
C SER A 81 -3.31 5.55 11.66
N ASP A 82 -2.28 6.09 12.32
CA ASP A 82 -1.67 5.43 13.47
C ASP A 82 -2.60 5.44 14.70
N THR A 83 -3.55 6.38 14.74
CA THR A 83 -4.58 6.45 15.78
C THR A 83 -5.77 5.50 15.52
N ALA A 84 -5.86 4.89 14.35
CA ALA A 84 -6.92 3.96 13.97
C ALA A 84 -6.78 2.62 14.72
N LYS A 85 -7.30 2.55 15.95
CA LYS A 85 -7.27 1.34 16.78
C LYS A 85 -8.40 0.39 16.38
N VAL A 86 -8.16 -0.92 16.54
CA VAL A 86 -9.19 -1.96 16.36
C VAL A 86 -10.39 -1.67 17.29
N GLY A 87 -11.59 -1.81 16.72
CA GLY A 87 -12.86 -1.49 17.39
C GLY A 87 -13.32 -0.04 17.25
N ARG A 88 -12.53 0.88 16.70
CA ARG A 88 -12.98 2.26 16.43
C ARG A 88 -13.96 2.30 15.27
N TRP A 89 -15.01 3.08 15.42
CA TRP A 89 -16.00 3.37 14.39
C TRP A 89 -15.38 4.13 13.22
N VAL A 90 -15.78 3.75 12.03
CA VAL A 90 -15.38 4.39 10.77
C VAL A 90 -16.56 4.48 9.81
N ILE A 91 -16.46 5.40 8.87
CA ILE A 91 -17.43 5.63 7.81
C ILE A 91 -16.68 5.49 6.48
N ALA A 92 -17.19 4.66 5.58
CA ALA A 92 -16.71 4.57 4.22
C ALA A 92 -17.67 5.33 3.28
N ILE A 93 -17.10 6.14 2.39
CA ILE A 93 -17.86 6.90 1.40
C ILE A 93 -17.37 6.50 0.01
N GLY A 94 -18.31 6.38 -0.92
CA GLY A 94 -17.99 6.03 -2.30
C GLY A 94 -19.20 6.14 -3.21
N SER A 95 -19.02 5.71 -4.47
CA SER A 95 -20.07 5.70 -5.50
C SER A 95 -20.20 4.27 -6.07
N PRO A 96 -20.63 3.30 -5.24
CA PRO A 96 -20.75 1.92 -5.71
C PRO A 96 -21.76 1.81 -6.83
N PHE A 97 -21.42 1.03 -7.86
CA PHE A 97 -22.29 0.77 -9.02
C PHE A 97 -22.76 2.03 -9.77
N GLY A 98 -22.02 3.15 -9.66
CA GLY A 98 -22.43 4.43 -10.24
C GLY A 98 -23.56 5.14 -9.48
N LEU A 99 -23.95 4.64 -8.30
CA LEU A 99 -24.91 5.31 -7.41
C LEU A 99 -24.20 6.47 -6.70
N ASN A 100 -24.74 7.67 -6.83
CA ASN A 100 -24.14 8.86 -6.24
C ASN A 100 -24.08 8.74 -4.71
N GLN A 101 -22.87 8.95 -4.17
CA GLN A 101 -22.60 9.16 -2.74
C GLN A 101 -23.28 8.19 -1.78
N THR A 102 -22.81 6.97 -1.77
CA THR A 102 -23.18 5.99 -0.76
C THR A 102 -22.30 6.13 0.47
N VAL A 103 -22.91 6.16 1.64
CA VAL A 103 -22.26 6.18 2.94
C VAL A 103 -22.54 4.88 3.67
N THR A 104 -21.49 4.19 4.11
CA THR A 104 -21.60 2.99 4.94
C THR A 104 -20.78 3.18 6.21
N HIS A 105 -21.03 2.39 7.23
CA HIS A 105 -20.29 2.45 8.49
C HIS A 105 -19.86 1.06 8.96
N GLY A 106 -18.88 1.04 9.82
CA GLY A 106 -18.33 -0.16 10.43
C GLY A 106 -17.29 0.20 11.48
N ILE A 107 -16.38 -0.73 11.73
CA ILE A 107 -15.25 -0.54 12.64
C ILE A 107 -13.93 -0.87 11.95
N ILE A 108 -12.83 -0.47 12.55
CA ILE A 108 -11.52 -1.05 12.22
C ILE A 108 -11.50 -2.47 12.79
N SER A 109 -11.54 -3.46 11.93
CA SER A 109 -11.56 -4.88 12.31
C SER A 109 -10.15 -5.41 12.58
N ALA A 110 -9.14 -4.91 11.84
CA ALA A 110 -7.73 -5.23 12.02
C ALA A 110 -6.82 -4.16 11.40
N ARG A 111 -5.53 -4.22 11.75
CA ARG A 111 -4.48 -3.38 11.18
C ARG A 111 -3.37 -4.25 10.57
N ASP A 112 -2.53 -3.61 9.78
CA ASP A 112 -1.32 -4.22 9.22
C ASP A 112 -1.60 -5.53 8.44
N ARG A 113 -2.76 -5.57 7.76
CA ARG A 113 -3.14 -6.72 6.94
C ARG A 113 -2.33 -6.72 5.64
N GLY A 114 -1.44 -7.71 5.51
CA GLY A 114 -0.59 -7.87 4.34
C GLY A 114 -0.84 -9.14 3.54
N GLN A 115 -1.44 -10.17 4.15
CA GLN A 115 -1.71 -11.47 3.51
C GLN A 115 -2.99 -11.45 2.67
N VAL A 116 -3.14 -10.42 1.83
CA VAL A 116 -4.32 -10.27 0.97
C VAL A 116 -3.84 -10.35 -0.48
N SER A 117 -4.40 -11.29 -1.24
CA SER A 117 -4.14 -11.39 -2.67
C SER A 117 -5.03 -10.39 -3.41
N LEU A 118 -4.46 -9.25 -3.79
CA LEU A 118 -5.18 -8.14 -4.45
C LEU A 118 -4.82 -7.96 -5.93
N GLY A 119 -4.24 -8.99 -6.56
CA GLY A 119 -3.76 -8.87 -7.95
C GLY A 119 -2.33 -8.32 -8.05
N GLY A 120 -1.68 -8.59 -9.16
CA GLY A 120 -0.25 -8.69 -9.39
C GLY A 120 0.71 -7.55 -9.04
N THR A 121 0.32 -6.28 -8.96
CA THR A 121 1.29 -5.17 -8.82
C THR A 121 1.41 -4.58 -7.43
N ILE A 122 0.40 -4.75 -6.58
CA ILE A 122 0.41 -4.18 -5.22
C ILE A 122 1.38 -4.96 -4.33
N ARG A 123 2.47 -4.31 -3.93
CA ARG A 123 3.53 -4.90 -3.09
C ARG A 123 3.49 -4.40 -1.65
N ILE A 124 3.13 -3.14 -1.46
CA ILE A 124 3.04 -2.52 -0.15
C ILE A 124 1.65 -2.81 0.41
N LYS A 125 1.59 -3.74 1.35
CA LYS A 125 0.36 -4.26 1.92
C LYS A 125 0.34 -3.97 3.43
N GLU A 126 -0.12 -2.79 3.77
CA GLU A 126 -0.22 -2.31 5.16
C GLU A 126 -1.66 -1.85 5.44
N PHE A 127 -2.64 -2.69 5.07
CA PHE A 127 -4.04 -2.28 5.05
C PHE A 127 -4.67 -2.16 6.44
N LEU A 128 -5.57 -1.17 6.55
CA LEU A 128 -6.63 -1.17 7.55
C LEU A 128 -7.75 -2.10 7.05
N GLN A 129 -8.17 -3.03 7.87
CA GLN A 129 -9.34 -3.87 7.61
C GLN A 129 -10.56 -3.26 8.29
N THR A 130 -11.70 -3.23 7.58
CA THR A 130 -12.99 -2.78 8.10
C THR A 130 -14.12 -3.70 7.65
N ASP A 131 -15.20 -3.73 8.40
CA ASP A 131 -16.47 -4.37 8.04
C ASP A 131 -17.48 -3.38 7.42
N ALA A 132 -17.12 -2.10 7.32
CA ALA A 132 -17.88 -1.14 6.53
C ALA A 132 -18.05 -1.65 5.08
N ALA A 133 -19.26 -1.58 4.54
CA ALA A 133 -19.56 -2.11 3.23
C ALA A 133 -18.85 -1.31 2.12
N ILE A 134 -17.86 -1.91 1.49
CA ILE A 134 -17.14 -1.39 0.33
C ILE A 134 -17.45 -2.32 -0.86
N ASN A 135 -17.85 -1.75 -1.99
CA ASN A 135 -18.20 -2.48 -3.21
C ASN A 135 -17.51 -1.84 -4.43
N PRO A 136 -17.46 -2.51 -5.60
CA PRO A 136 -16.94 -1.92 -6.83
C PRO A 136 -17.53 -0.54 -7.10
N GLY A 137 -16.67 0.44 -7.39
CA GLY A 137 -16.99 1.86 -7.48
C GLY A 137 -16.70 2.66 -6.21
N SER A 138 -16.59 2.02 -5.03
CA SER A 138 -16.14 2.70 -3.80
C SER A 138 -14.60 2.85 -3.73
N SER A 139 -13.86 2.16 -4.59
CA SER A 139 -12.39 2.27 -4.66
C SER A 139 -11.97 3.72 -4.92
N GLY A 140 -10.98 4.20 -4.17
CA GLY A 140 -10.52 5.59 -4.20
C GLY A 140 -11.27 6.55 -3.28
N GLY A 141 -12.42 6.14 -2.75
CA GLY A 141 -13.17 6.93 -1.76
C GLY A 141 -12.54 6.89 -0.37
N PRO A 142 -12.92 7.81 0.53
CA PRO A 142 -12.36 7.89 1.87
C PRO A 142 -12.92 6.84 2.82
N LEU A 143 -12.05 6.37 3.74
CA LEU A 143 -12.41 5.84 5.03
C LEU A 143 -12.15 6.95 6.05
N ILE A 144 -13.20 7.43 6.73
CA ILE A 144 -13.09 8.53 7.69
C ILE A 144 -13.38 8.06 9.12
N ASP A 145 -12.82 8.75 10.08
CA ASP A 145 -13.16 8.56 11.49
C ASP A 145 -14.38 9.43 11.88
N LEU A 146 -14.82 9.32 13.12
CA LEU A 146 -15.99 10.09 13.61
C LEU A 146 -15.71 11.59 13.79
N ALA A 147 -14.45 12.04 13.67
CA ALA A 147 -14.11 13.45 13.61
C ALA A 147 -14.27 14.03 12.19
N GLY A 148 -14.48 13.16 11.19
CA GLY A 148 -14.56 13.53 9.77
C GLY A 148 -13.21 13.55 9.05
N ASP A 149 -12.14 13.10 9.71
CA ASP A 149 -10.82 13.05 9.14
C ASP A 149 -10.61 11.77 8.32
N VAL A 150 -9.99 11.88 7.14
CA VAL A 150 -9.62 10.74 6.30
C VAL A 150 -8.49 9.97 6.94
N ILE A 151 -8.73 8.72 7.32
CA ILE A 151 -7.73 7.81 7.90
C ILE A 151 -7.29 6.72 6.92
N GLY A 152 -7.98 6.57 5.79
CA GLY A 152 -7.60 5.62 4.74
C GLY A 152 -8.31 5.88 3.42
N ILE A 153 -7.84 5.19 2.37
CA ILE A 153 -8.45 5.15 1.04
C ILE A 153 -8.99 3.75 0.80
N ASN A 154 -10.27 3.63 0.52
CA ASN A 154 -10.90 2.35 0.20
C ASN A 154 -10.29 1.78 -1.09
N THR A 155 -9.86 0.51 -1.10
CA THR A 155 -9.17 -0.05 -2.26
C THR A 155 -9.69 -1.42 -2.68
N ALA A 156 -9.98 -2.32 -1.74
CA ALA A 156 -10.26 -3.71 -2.08
C ALA A 156 -11.18 -4.39 -1.07
N ILE A 157 -11.73 -5.52 -1.50
CA ILE A 157 -12.48 -6.45 -0.66
C ILE A 157 -11.87 -7.85 -0.74
N ALA A 158 -11.89 -8.60 0.37
CA ALA A 158 -11.69 -10.05 0.32
C ALA A 158 -13.04 -10.70 0.00
N SER A 159 -13.21 -11.15 -1.22
CA SER A 159 -14.47 -11.75 -1.66
C SER A 159 -14.23 -12.86 -2.69
N HIS A 160 -14.95 -13.95 -2.54
CA HIS A 160 -15.03 -15.03 -3.55
C HIS A 160 -16.10 -14.73 -4.60
N SER A 161 -17.11 -13.91 -4.28
CA SER A 161 -18.24 -13.59 -5.15
C SER A 161 -18.11 -12.22 -5.86
N GLY A 162 -17.08 -11.44 -5.55
CA GLY A 162 -16.93 -10.07 -6.04
C GLY A 162 -17.74 -9.02 -5.27
N SER A 163 -18.54 -9.43 -4.26
CA SER A 163 -19.32 -8.53 -3.39
C SER A 163 -18.76 -8.53 -1.98
N ASN A 164 -19.02 -7.46 -1.22
CA ASN A 164 -18.58 -7.35 0.16
C ASN A 164 -19.15 -8.49 1.03
N SER A 165 -18.26 -9.16 1.76
CA SER A 165 -18.58 -10.23 2.73
C SER A 165 -18.24 -9.84 4.17
N GLY A 166 -18.16 -8.54 4.49
CA GLY A 166 -17.75 -8.04 5.81
C GLY A 166 -16.23 -7.91 5.99
N VAL A 167 -15.46 -8.05 4.90
CA VAL A 167 -14.00 -7.88 4.93
C VAL A 167 -13.58 -6.96 3.79
N ALA A 168 -13.28 -5.73 4.15
CA ALA A 168 -12.82 -4.70 3.23
C ALA A 168 -11.49 -4.10 3.70
N PHE A 169 -10.76 -3.50 2.77
CA PHE A 169 -9.43 -2.98 3.00
C PHE A 169 -9.30 -1.54 2.53
N SER A 170 -8.58 -0.75 3.32
CA SER A 170 -8.25 0.63 2.99
C SER A 170 -6.76 0.87 3.19
N ILE A 171 -6.16 1.64 2.30
CA ILE A 171 -4.75 2.07 2.37
C ILE A 171 -4.64 3.12 3.46
N PRO A 172 -3.77 2.97 4.47
CA PRO A 172 -3.63 3.93 5.56
C PRO A 172 -3.19 5.31 5.06
N ILE A 173 -3.79 6.37 5.59
CA ILE A 173 -3.51 7.73 5.12
C ILE A 173 -2.06 8.17 5.35
N ASN A 174 -1.38 7.65 6.36
CA ASN A 174 0.03 7.97 6.60
C ASN A 174 0.95 7.37 5.52
N LEU A 175 0.62 6.18 5.00
CA LEU A 175 1.30 5.63 3.82
C LEU A 175 1.06 6.52 2.59
N VAL A 176 -0.19 6.93 2.39
CA VAL A 176 -0.56 7.86 1.30
C VAL A 176 0.26 9.15 1.38
N ARG A 177 0.32 9.82 2.53
CA ARG A 177 1.10 11.06 2.71
C ARG A 177 2.57 10.90 2.33
N ARG A 178 3.21 9.79 2.75
CA ARG A 178 4.61 9.51 2.39
C ARG A 178 4.77 9.34 0.87
N THR A 179 3.87 8.59 0.26
CA THR A 179 3.86 8.35 -1.20
C THR A 179 3.65 9.65 -1.97
N LEU A 180 2.66 10.47 -1.60
CA LEU A 180 2.39 11.77 -2.23
C LEU A 180 3.59 12.72 -2.13
N SER A 181 4.23 12.80 -0.97
CA SER A 181 5.41 13.63 -0.79
C SER A 181 6.52 13.28 -1.78
N GLN A 182 6.80 12.00 -1.99
CA GLN A 182 7.81 11.56 -2.96
C GLN A 182 7.36 11.81 -4.40
N MET A 183 6.12 11.44 -4.77
CA MET A 183 5.57 11.68 -6.11
C MET A 183 5.69 13.15 -6.53
N LEU A 184 5.36 14.08 -5.63
CA LEU A 184 5.33 15.50 -5.94
C LEU A 184 6.72 16.14 -5.92
N THR A 185 7.67 15.60 -5.13
CA THR A 185 9.03 16.13 -5.01
C THR A 185 9.96 15.60 -6.10
N THR A 186 9.94 14.29 -6.33
CA THR A 186 10.89 13.60 -7.22
C THR A 186 10.24 13.04 -8.49
N GLY A 187 8.91 13.04 -8.56
CA GLY A 187 8.15 12.44 -9.65
C GLY A 187 8.04 10.91 -9.57
N THR A 188 8.78 10.27 -8.68
CA THR A 188 8.82 8.81 -8.51
C THR A 188 8.85 8.43 -7.05
N VAL A 189 8.35 7.23 -6.72
CA VAL A 189 8.40 6.70 -5.36
C VAL A 189 9.57 5.74 -5.24
N SER A 190 10.53 6.11 -4.41
CA SER A 190 11.69 5.28 -4.08
C SER A 190 11.38 4.36 -2.92
N ARG A 191 11.83 3.10 -3.00
CA ARG A 191 11.65 2.10 -1.93
C ARG A 191 12.93 1.39 -1.61
N GLY A 192 13.10 1.12 -0.33
CA GLY A 192 14.17 0.26 0.15
C GLY A 192 14.04 -1.16 -0.39
N TYR A 193 15.18 -1.80 -0.62
CA TYR A 193 15.29 -3.12 -1.22
C TYR A 193 16.44 -3.91 -0.60
N LEU A 194 16.24 -5.22 -0.40
CA LEU A 194 17.31 -6.13 0.04
C LEU A 194 17.67 -7.21 -1.00
N GLY A 195 16.71 -7.66 -1.80
CA GLY A 195 16.96 -8.63 -2.87
C GLY A 195 16.85 -10.08 -2.45
N MET A 196 15.76 -10.40 -1.82
CA MET A 196 15.36 -11.75 -1.43
C MET A 196 13.90 -12.01 -1.74
N GLN A 197 13.52 -13.27 -1.84
CA GLN A 197 12.14 -13.72 -1.84
C GLN A 197 11.83 -14.32 -0.46
N LEU A 198 10.70 -13.95 0.08
CA LEU A 198 10.19 -14.44 1.35
C LEU A 198 9.09 -15.47 1.12
N SER A 199 9.02 -16.46 1.96
CA SER A 199 7.97 -17.49 1.95
C SER A 199 6.65 -16.87 2.37
N GLN A 200 5.61 -17.07 1.54
CA GLN A 200 4.24 -16.67 1.85
C GLN A 200 3.51 -17.70 2.72
N ASN A 201 4.08 -18.91 2.85
CA ASN A 201 3.48 -20.05 3.54
C ASN A 201 4.39 -20.53 4.69
N PHE A 202 4.93 -19.59 5.48
CA PHE A 202 5.67 -19.93 6.69
C PHE A 202 4.69 -20.29 7.81
N GLU A 203 4.57 -21.58 8.12
CA GLU A 203 3.58 -22.13 9.03
C GLU A 203 4.17 -22.57 10.39
N PRO A 204 3.34 -22.78 11.44
CA PRO A 204 3.83 -23.22 12.76
C PRO A 204 4.68 -24.49 12.73
N ASN A 205 4.36 -25.46 11.88
CA ASN A 205 5.12 -26.68 11.73
C ASN A 205 6.53 -26.43 11.15
N ASP A 206 6.68 -25.44 10.27
CA ASP A 206 7.98 -25.06 9.72
C ASP A 206 8.85 -24.42 10.81
N ALA A 207 8.27 -23.48 11.56
CA ALA A 207 8.94 -22.82 12.68
C ALA A 207 9.43 -23.84 13.72
N LEU A 208 8.60 -24.81 14.08
CA LEU A 208 8.98 -25.90 15.03
C LEU A 208 10.11 -26.78 14.48
N ARG A 209 10.06 -27.16 13.19
CA ARG A 209 11.15 -27.94 12.55
C ARG A 209 12.48 -27.17 12.55
N MET A 210 12.42 -25.85 12.39
CA MET A 210 13.59 -24.97 12.46
C MET A 210 14.04 -24.67 13.90
N GLY A 211 13.31 -25.17 14.92
CA GLY A 211 13.64 -24.99 16.34
C GLY A 211 13.18 -23.66 16.92
N LEU A 212 12.29 -22.94 16.25
CA LEU A 212 11.63 -21.76 16.80
C LEU A 212 10.48 -22.19 17.73
N THR A 213 10.31 -21.49 18.84
CA THR A 213 9.27 -21.78 19.85
C THR A 213 7.95 -21.06 19.56
N ARG A 214 7.93 -20.14 18.60
CA ARG A 214 6.76 -19.39 18.15
C ARG A 214 6.86 -19.07 16.66
N LEU A 215 5.72 -18.92 16.00
CA LEU A 215 5.65 -18.43 14.62
C LEU A 215 5.87 -16.91 14.61
N THR A 216 7.06 -16.51 14.23
CA THR A 216 7.47 -15.10 14.11
C THR A 216 8.59 -14.98 13.08
N GLY A 217 8.81 -13.78 12.56
CA GLY A 217 9.84 -13.51 11.57
C GLY A 217 9.39 -13.77 10.14
N ALA A 218 10.32 -13.62 9.22
CA ALA A 218 10.12 -13.81 7.79
C ALA A 218 11.13 -14.84 7.26
N LEU A 219 10.63 -15.95 6.73
CA LEU A 219 11.44 -17.04 6.18
C LEU A 219 11.95 -16.65 4.79
N VAL A 220 13.25 -16.76 4.59
CA VAL A 220 13.94 -16.51 3.32
C VAL A 220 13.84 -17.76 2.43
N GLU A 221 13.16 -17.63 1.30
CA GLU A 221 12.99 -18.71 0.32
C GLU A 221 14.03 -18.65 -0.80
N LYS A 222 14.47 -17.42 -1.15
CA LYS A 222 15.50 -17.20 -2.17
C LYS A 222 16.27 -15.92 -1.88
N VAL A 223 17.58 -15.93 -2.16
CA VAL A 223 18.45 -14.75 -2.16
C VAL A 223 18.96 -14.54 -3.59
N TYR A 224 18.75 -13.35 -4.13
CA TYR A 224 19.21 -13.03 -5.47
C TYR A 224 20.67 -12.60 -5.45
N PRO A 225 21.50 -13.02 -6.43
CA PRO A 225 22.91 -12.66 -6.49
C PRO A 225 23.08 -11.14 -6.67
N GLU A 226 24.23 -10.62 -6.25
CA GLU A 226 24.62 -9.20 -6.37
C GLU A 226 23.65 -8.23 -5.70
N THR A 227 22.93 -8.66 -4.67
CA THR A 227 21.97 -7.85 -3.91
C THR A 227 22.48 -7.51 -2.51
N PRO A 228 21.92 -6.51 -1.84
CA PRO A 228 22.20 -6.21 -0.45
C PRO A 228 22.08 -7.43 0.47
N ALA A 229 21.08 -8.28 0.26
CA ALA A 229 20.87 -9.51 1.03
C ALA A 229 22.03 -10.52 0.82
N ALA A 230 22.45 -10.75 -0.42
CA ALA A 230 23.58 -11.62 -0.75
C ALA A 230 24.88 -11.09 -0.15
N ASN A 231 25.13 -9.78 -0.28
CA ASN A 231 26.33 -9.12 0.24
C ASN A 231 26.39 -9.16 1.79
N ALA A 232 25.22 -9.14 2.46
CA ALA A 232 25.10 -9.31 3.90
C ALA A 232 25.30 -10.75 4.37
N GLY A 233 25.41 -11.73 3.44
CA GLY A 233 25.53 -13.14 3.76
C GLY A 233 24.24 -13.81 4.20
N LEU A 234 23.08 -13.27 3.81
CA LEU A 234 21.78 -13.90 4.01
C LEU A 234 21.69 -15.19 3.17
N ARG A 235 21.02 -16.20 3.66
CA ARG A 235 20.91 -17.52 3.03
C ARG A 235 19.47 -18.00 2.97
N VAL A 236 19.21 -18.93 2.08
CA VAL A 236 17.93 -19.67 2.06
C VAL A 236 17.76 -20.43 3.38
N ASN A 237 16.55 -20.49 3.88
CA ASN A 237 16.14 -21.01 5.19
C ASN A 237 16.55 -20.15 6.40
N ASP A 238 17.08 -18.95 6.21
CA ASP A 238 17.15 -17.98 7.30
C ASP A 238 15.76 -17.48 7.68
N VAL A 239 15.51 -17.22 8.96
CA VAL A 239 14.31 -16.50 9.41
C VAL A 239 14.75 -15.15 9.98
N ILE A 240 14.35 -14.05 9.36
CA ILE A 240 14.66 -12.71 9.84
C ILE A 240 13.73 -12.40 11.00
N LEU A 241 14.28 -12.31 12.21
CA LEU A 241 13.53 -12.11 13.45
C LEU A 241 13.35 -10.64 13.80
N SER A 242 14.35 -9.80 13.53
CA SER A 242 14.25 -8.36 13.73
C SER A 242 15.13 -7.58 12.75
N VAL A 243 14.76 -6.33 12.53
CA VAL A 243 15.55 -5.31 11.83
C VAL A 243 15.70 -4.13 12.78
N GLU A 244 16.95 -3.74 13.08
CA GLU A 244 17.29 -2.83 14.17
C GLU A 244 16.64 -3.33 15.49
N SER A 245 15.80 -2.54 16.11
CA SER A 245 15.04 -2.90 17.33
C SER A 245 13.59 -3.37 17.05
N VAL A 246 13.19 -3.48 15.77
CA VAL A 246 11.81 -3.81 15.39
C VAL A 246 11.70 -5.33 15.17
N GLU A 247 10.92 -6.01 16.01
CA GLU A 247 10.60 -7.43 15.81
C GLU A 247 9.75 -7.64 14.55
N ILE A 248 10.12 -8.61 13.72
CA ILE A 248 9.42 -8.97 12.49
C ILE A 248 8.32 -9.98 12.79
N ARG A 249 7.09 -9.63 12.47
CA ARG A 249 5.91 -10.48 12.70
C ARG A 249 5.72 -11.52 11.60
N ASN A 250 5.90 -11.11 10.34
CA ASN A 250 5.75 -11.93 9.13
C ASN A 250 6.44 -11.27 7.93
N GLU A 251 6.34 -11.90 6.76
CA GLU A 251 6.95 -11.43 5.51
C GLU A 251 6.47 -10.03 5.09
N ASN A 252 5.17 -9.76 5.20
CA ASN A 252 4.62 -8.44 4.81
C ASN A 252 5.12 -7.32 5.74
N HIS A 253 5.23 -7.59 7.05
CA HIS A 253 5.81 -6.64 7.99
C HIS A 253 7.25 -6.29 7.61
N LEU A 254 8.05 -7.29 7.23
CA LEU A 254 9.43 -7.06 6.78
C LEU A 254 9.47 -6.26 5.48
N ILE A 255 8.65 -6.62 4.48
CA ILE A 255 8.58 -5.90 3.19
C ILE A 255 8.24 -4.43 3.43
N ASN A 256 7.20 -4.15 4.22
CA ASN A 256 6.78 -2.79 4.52
C ASN A 256 7.86 -2.01 5.27
N LEU A 257 8.48 -2.63 6.27
CA LEU A 257 9.56 -2.00 7.04
C LEU A 257 10.74 -1.62 6.13
N ILE A 258 11.28 -2.58 5.36
CA ILE A 258 12.41 -2.35 4.45
C ILE A 258 12.08 -1.32 3.39
N SER A 259 10.88 -1.37 2.80
CA SER A 259 10.45 -0.44 1.76
C SER A 259 10.39 1.02 2.23
N ASN A 260 10.20 1.24 3.52
CA ASN A 260 10.13 2.57 4.13
C ASN A 260 11.50 3.11 4.62
N LEU A 261 12.55 2.28 4.61
CA LEU A 261 13.88 2.72 5.05
C LEU A 261 14.60 3.52 3.96
N PRO A 262 15.41 4.52 4.33
CA PRO A 262 16.22 5.30 3.41
C PRO A 262 17.19 4.43 2.61
N ILE A 263 17.28 4.69 1.31
CA ILE A 263 18.27 4.04 0.43
C ILE A 263 19.68 4.41 0.93
N GLY A 264 20.57 3.42 0.98
CA GLY A 264 21.94 3.57 1.48
C GLY A 264 22.08 3.47 3.00
N GLN A 265 20.98 3.39 3.75
CA GLN A 265 21.03 3.17 5.20
C GLN A 265 21.61 1.79 5.50
N LYS A 266 22.56 1.72 6.43
CA LYS A 266 23.02 0.46 7.02
C LYS A 266 22.04 0.03 8.11
N ILE A 267 21.69 -1.24 8.10
CA ILE A 267 20.78 -1.86 9.07
C ILE A 267 21.40 -3.12 9.65
N ARG A 268 21.02 -3.46 10.87
CA ARG A 268 21.33 -4.74 11.52
C ARG A 268 20.08 -5.60 11.56
N MET A 269 20.23 -6.87 11.18
CA MET A 269 19.19 -7.87 11.20
C MET A 269 19.57 -9.00 12.15
N GLN A 270 18.66 -9.39 13.04
CA GLN A 270 18.78 -10.65 13.78
C GLN A 270 18.17 -11.76 12.94
N VAL A 271 18.96 -12.75 12.64
CA VAL A 271 18.61 -13.86 11.77
C VAL A 271 18.72 -15.17 12.53
N TRP A 272 17.67 -15.98 12.49
CA TRP A 272 17.69 -17.35 12.98
C TRP A 272 18.22 -18.26 11.89
N ARG A 273 19.34 -18.93 12.18
CA ARG A 273 20.04 -19.83 11.27
C ARG A 273 20.60 -21.00 12.09
N ASP A 274 20.43 -22.24 11.64
CA ASP A 274 20.97 -23.44 12.26
C ASP A 274 20.69 -23.49 13.78
N ARG A 275 19.49 -23.14 14.19
CA ARG A 275 19.00 -23.07 15.58
C ARG A 275 19.75 -22.08 16.47
N THR A 276 20.40 -21.09 15.88
CA THR A 276 21.07 -20.00 16.60
C THR A 276 20.72 -18.66 16.03
N THR A 277 20.82 -17.61 16.83
CA THR A 277 20.63 -16.23 16.35
C THR A 277 21.97 -15.66 15.89
N THR A 278 22.00 -15.14 14.68
CA THR A 278 23.16 -14.47 14.08
C THR A 278 22.79 -13.03 13.70
N THR A 279 23.71 -12.10 13.91
CA THR A 279 23.53 -10.71 13.45
C THR A 279 24.18 -10.52 12.09
N LEU A 280 23.43 -9.99 11.14
CA LEU A 280 23.92 -9.59 9.83
C LEU A 280 23.73 -8.10 9.62
N GLU A 281 24.66 -7.47 8.91
CA GLU A 281 24.54 -6.06 8.48
C GLU A 281 24.29 -6.00 6.99
N ALA A 282 23.30 -5.19 6.57
CA ALA A 282 22.97 -4.94 5.18
C ALA A 282 22.89 -3.44 4.91
N THR A 283 23.10 -3.04 3.67
CA THR A 283 22.85 -1.67 3.21
C THR A 283 21.61 -1.68 2.34
N ILE A 284 20.63 -0.84 2.66
CA ILE A 284 19.38 -0.74 1.90
C ILE A 284 19.67 -0.31 0.46
N GLY A 285 19.26 -1.13 -0.49
CA GLY A 285 19.32 -0.84 -1.91
C GLY A 285 18.10 -0.07 -2.41
N ASP A 286 18.13 0.32 -3.69
CA ASP A 286 17.06 1.02 -4.39
C ASP A 286 16.26 0.04 -5.24
N TRP A 287 14.98 -0.14 -4.90
CA TRP A 287 14.09 -1.04 -5.62
C TRP A 287 13.91 -0.65 -7.09
N SER A 288 13.82 0.64 -7.42
CA SER A 288 13.64 1.11 -8.80
C SER A 288 14.78 0.68 -9.72
N LYS A 289 16.02 0.72 -9.21
CA LYS A 289 17.20 0.24 -9.90
C LYS A 289 17.26 -1.28 -10.00
N ALA A 290 16.77 -1.99 -8.98
CA ALA A 290 16.73 -3.45 -8.98
C ALA A 290 15.68 -3.97 -9.98
N GLN A 291 14.52 -3.34 -10.05
CA GLN A 291 13.44 -3.71 -10.96
C GLN A 291 13.87 -3.64 -12.43
N SER A 292 14.61 -2.60 -12.81
CA SER A 292 15.14 -2.47 -14.17
C SER A 292 16.11 -3.58 -14.57
N LYS A 293 16.87 -4.14 -13.60
CA LYS A 293 17.77 -5.28 -13.82
C LYS A 293 17.01 -6.61 -13.88
N LEU A 294 15.98 -6.78 -13.02
CA LEU A 294 15.18 -8.01 -12.97
C LEU A 294 14.22 -8.17 -14.16
N SER A 295 13.88 -7.07 -14.84
CA SER A 295 13.03 -7.05 -16.03
C SER A 295 13.80 -7.35 -17.32
N GLN A 296 15.14 -7.46 -17.29
CA GLN A 296 15.91 -7.88 -18.44
C GLN A 296 15.85 -9.41 -18.56
N PRO A 297 15.57 -9.97 -19.76
CA PRO A 297 15.64 -11.40 -19.95
C PRO A 297 17.08 -11.86 -19.67
N ILE A 298 17.19 -12.92 -18.88
CA ILE A 298 18.48 -13.59 -18.62
C ILE A 298 18.98 -14.09 -19.98
N PRO A 299 20.23 -13.76 -20.37
CA PRO A 299 20.80 -14.17 -21.65
C PRO A 299 20.89 -15.68 -21.80
#